data_c9f8b9461df92a2d0f3bd9e7d9cbc1aa
#
_entry.id   c9f8b9461df92a2d0f3bd9e7d9cbc1aa
#
_cell.length_a   1.000
_cell.length_b   1.000
_cell.length_c   1.000
_cell.angle_alpha   90.00
_cell.angle_beta   90.00
_cell.angle_gamma   90.00
#
_symmetry.space_group_name_H-M   'P 1'
#
loop_
_entity.id
_entity.type
_entity.pdbx_description
1 polymer ?
#
loop_
_entity_poly.entity_id
_entity_poly.type
_entity_poly.pdbx_seq_one_letter_code
_entity_poly.pdbx_strand_id
1 'polypeptide(L)'
;YTLSDSLREHPRVFDSLFCSMVAAGEKSGHLDVVLNRLADYTEQRQRLKSRLLQAMLYPLVLLVVATGVVTILLTAVVPKIIEQFDHLGHALPASTRMLIAMSDTLQTSGVYWLAGLLGLLVLGQRLLKNPAMRLRWDKTLLRLPVTGRVARGLNTARFSRTLSILTASSVPLLEGIQTAAAVSANRYVEQQLLLAADRVREGSSLRAALADLRLFPPMMLYMIASGEQSGELETMLEQAAVNQEREFDTQVGLALGLFEPALVVMMAGVVLFIVIAILEPMLQLNNMVGM
;
A
#
# COMPACT_ATOMS: atom_id res chain seq x y z
N TYR A 1 -13.19 37.30 -7.50
CA TYR A 1 -12.90 35.88 -7.53
C TYR A 1 -11.39 35.71 -7.74
N THR A 2 -10.73 35.00 -6.87
CA THR A 2 -9.32 34.67 -7.02
C THR A 2 -9.18 33.40 -7.88
N LEU A 3 -8.01 33.15 -8.46
CA LEU A 3 -7.75 31.91 -9.21
C LEU A 3 -7.93 30.71 -8.28
N SER A 4 -7.43 30.80 -7.03
CA SER A 4 -7.55 29.76 -6.03
C SER A 4 -9.00 29.42 -5.68
N ASP A 5 -9.91 30.41 -5.64
CA ASP A 5 -11.33 30.18 -5.39
C ASP A 5 -11.98 29.42 -6.55
N SER A 6 -11.66 29.82 -7.79
CA SER A 6 -12.14 29.13 -9.00
C SER A 6 -11.67 27.67 -9.07
N LEU A 7 -10.44 27.38 -8.66
CA LEU A 7 -9.88 26.02 -8.62
C LEU A 7 -10.56 25.15 -7.54
N ARG A 8 -10.97 25.73 -6.41
CA ARG A 8 -11.71 25.02 -5.35
C ARG A 8 -13.08 24.53 -5.78
N GLU A 9 -13.68 25.12 -6.80
CA GLU A 9 -14.94 24.62 -7.37
C GLU A 9 -14.77 23.27 -8.09
N HIS A 10 -13.52 22.89 -8.41
CA HIS A 10 -13.20 21.64 -9.10
C HIS A 10 -12.35 20.67 -8.25
N PRO A 11 -12.86 20.18 -7.09
CA PRO A 11 -12.07 19.39 -6.12
C PRO A 11 -11.67 18.00 -6.62
N ARG A 12 -12.24 17.55 -7.75
CA ARG A 12 -11.84 16.30 -8.40
C ARG A 12 -10.56 16.42 -9.22
N VAL A 13 -10.19 17.62 -9.63
CA VAL A 13 -9.02 17.90 -10.48
C VAL A 13 -7.93 18.54 -9.65
N PHE A 14 -8.28 19.53 -8.83
CA PHE A 14 -7.36 20.30 -8.00
C PHE A 14 -7.55 19.92 -6.53
N ASP A 15 -6.52 19.34 -5.92
CA ASP A 15 -6.56 18.99 -4.51
C ASP A 15 -6.35 20.22 -3.61
N SER A 16 -6.53 20.02 -2.30
CA SER A 16 -6.42 21.10 -1.31
C SER A 16 -5.02 21.73 -1.29
N LEU A 17 -3.98 20.94 -1.56
CA LEU A 17 -2.60 21.42 -1.65
C LEU A 17 -2.47 22.41 -2.82
N PHE A 18 -2.97 22.02 -4.01
CA PHE A 18 -2.90 22.86 -5.19
C PHE A 18 -3.58 24.22 -4.95
N CYS A 19 -4.80 24.20 -4.42
CA CYS A 19 -5.56 25.42 -4.12
C CYS A 19 -4.89 26.30 -3.05
N SER A 20 -4.32 25.69 -2.01
CA SER A 20 -3.63 26.45 -0.95
C SER A 20 -2.34 27.10 -1.44
N MET A 21 -1.58 26.40 -2.26
CA MET A 21 -0.36 26.95 -2.88
C MET A 21 -0.68 28.10 -3.83
N VAL A 22 -1.69 27.95 -4.70
CA VAL A 22 -2.11 29.02 -5.61
C VAL A 22 -2.57 30.24 -4.81
N ALA A 23 -3.36 30.04 -3.72
CA ALA A 23 -3.79 31.13 -2.85
C ALA A 23 -2.59 31.86 -2.21
N ALA A 24 -1.56 31.12 -1.77
CA ALA A 24 -0.35 31.72 -1.24
C ALA A 24 0.41 32.53 -2.31
N GLY A 25 0.55 31.98 -3.52
CA GLY A 25 1.18 32.66 -4.67
C GLY A 25 0.46 33.93 -5.09
N GLU A 26 -0.88 33.93 -5.08
CA GLU A 26 -1.70 35.12 -5.34
C GLU A 26 -1.47 36.20 -4.28
N LYS A 27 -1.45 35.83 -3.00
CA LYS A 27 -1.22 36.76 -1.89
C LYS A 27 0.19 37.36 -1.88
N SER A 28 1.20 36.56 -2.23
CA SER A 28 2.61 36.99 -2.24
C SER A 28 3.05 37.67 -3.53
N GLY A 29 2.24 37.57 -4.61
CA GLY A 29 2.59 38.07 -5.95
C GLY A 29 3.60 37.18 -6.70
N HIS A 30 3.92 35.99 -6.18
CA HIS A 30 4.91 35.06 -6.76
C HIS A 30 4.22 33.80 -7.30
N LEU A 31 3.17 33.97 -8.10
CA LEU A 31 2.38 32.87 -8.65
C LEU A 31 3.20 32.00 -9.61
N ASP A 32 4.14 32.58 -10.34
CA ASP A 32 5.08 31.89 -11.24
C ASP A 32 5.95 30.87 -10.50
N VAL A 33 6.52 31.26 -9.37
CA VAL A 33 7.34 30.36 -8.51
C VAL A 33 6.49 29.21 -7.96
N VAL A 34 5.29 29.54 -7.49
CA VAL A 34 4.37 28.54 -6.91
C VAL A 34 3.91 27.55 -7.98
N LEU A 35 3.56 28.00 -9.19
CA LEU A 35 3.14 27.13 -10.28
C LEU A 35 4.28 26.21 -10.74
N ASN A 36 5.53 26.67 -10.79
CA ASN A 36 6.69 25.82 -11.08
C ASN A 36 6.85 24.72 -10.00
N ARG A 37 6.77 25.07 -8.72
CA ARG A 37 6.83 24.09 -7.61
C ARG A 37 5.68 23.07 -7.66
N LEU A 38 4.49 23.51 -8.05
CA LEU A 38 3.35 22.61 -8.25
C LEU A 38 3.53 21.66 -9.43
N ALA A 39 4.14 22.16 -10.52
CA ALA A 39 4.49 21.33 -11.66
C ALA A 39 5.50 20.24 -11.25
N ASP A 40 6.57 20.60 -10.56
CA ASP A 40 7.57 19.66 -10.03
C ASP A 40 6.95 18.62 -9.08
N TYR A 41 6.09 19.06 -8.18
CA TYR A 41 5.38 18.17 -7.26
C TYR A 41 4.48 17.18 -8.00
N THR A 42 3.71 17.67 -8.98
CA THR A 42 2.80 16.83 -9.76
C THR A 42 3.57 15.81 -10.59
N GLU A 43 4.69 16.23 -11.18
CA GLU A 43 5.58 15.33 -11.92
C GLU A 43 6.19 14.26 -11.03
N GLN A 44 6.73 14.63 -9.86
CA GLN A 44 7.28 13.68 -8.89
C GLN A 44 6.22 12.68 -8.42
N ARG A 45 5.01 13.15 -8.10
CA ARG A 45 3.88 12.31 -7.70
C ARG A 45 3.50 11.31 -8.81
N GLN A 46 3.48 11.78 -10.07
CA GLN A 46 3.17 10.93 -11.21
C GLN A 46 4.28 9.90 -11.46
N ARG A 47 5.54 10.30 -11.36
CA ARG A 47 6.70 9.40 -11.47
C ARG A 47 6.65 8.30 -10.38
N LEU A 48 6.38 8.67 -9.13
CA LEU A 48 6.23 7.71 -8.03
C LEU A 48 5.08 6.73 -8.30
N LYS A 49 3.91 7.22 -8.71
CA LYS A 49 2.76 6.39 -9.06
C LYS A 49 3.10 5.41 -10.20
N SER A 50 3.75 5.90 -11.25
CA SER A 50 4.16 5.06 -12.39
C SER A 50 5.16 3.98 -11.98
N ARG A 51 6.14 4.31 -11.15
CA ARG A 51 7.12 3.34 -10.62
C ARG A 51 6.43 2.25 -9.79
N LEU A 52 5.51 2.62 -8.91
CA LEU A 52 4.74 1.65 -8.11
C LEU A 52 3.90 0.74 -8.99
N LEU A 53 3.21 1.29 -10.00
CA LEU A 53 2.43 0.49 -10.95
C LEU A 53 3.30 -0.48 -11.73
N GLN A 54 4.45 -0.02 -12.25
CA GLN A 54 5.41 -0.87 -12.97
C GLN A 54 5.97 -1.98 -12.07
N ALA A 55 6.33 -1.65 -10.84
CA ALA A 55 6.84 -2.61 -9.87
C ALA A 55 5.80 -3.67 -9.48
N MET A 56 4.51 -3.33 -9.50
CA MET A 56 3.42 -4.28 -9.23
C MET A 56 3.03 -5.14 -10.44
N LEU A 57 3.40 -4.73 -11.66
CA LEU A 57 3.02 -5.46 -12.87
C LEU A 57 3.61 -6.88 -12.88
N TYR A 58 4.89 -7.01 -12.57
CA TYR A 58 5.57 -8.30 -12.55
C TYR A 58 4.98 -9.29 -11.53
N PRO A 59 4.80 -8.94 -10.23
CA PRO A 59 4.11 -9.80 -9.27
C PRO A 59 2.70 -10.19 -9.70
N LEU A 60 1.95 -9.28 -10.32
CA LEU A 60 0.61 -9.57 -10.80
C LEU A 60 0.61 -10.60 -11.93
N VAL A 61 1.49 -10.43 -12.92
CA VAL A 61 1.64 -11.39 -14.04
C VAL A 61 2.04 -12.75 -13.50
N LEU A 62 3.02 -12.79 -12.60
CA LEU A 62 3.47 -14.04 -11.98
C LEU A 62 2.33 -14.74 -11.23
N LEU A 63 1.54 -14.00 -10.45
CA LEU A 63 0.39 -14.54 -9.72
C LEU A 63 -0.67 -15.12 -10.67
N VAL A 64 -0.97 -14.43 -11.77
CA VAL A 64 -1.94 -14.88 -12.79
C VAL A 64 -1.46 -16.17 -13.45
N VAL A 65 -0.20 -16.22 -13.88
CA VAL A 65 0.40 -17.42 -14.50
C VAL A 65 0.41 -18.58 -13.49
N ALA A 66 0.85 -18.33 -12.28
CA ALA A 66 0.89 -19.31 -11.21
C ALA A 66 -0.51 -19.90 -10.91
N THR A 67 -1.50 -19.05 -10.75
CA THR A 67 -2.90 -19.49 -10.53
C THR A 67 -3.42 -20.27 -11.74
N GLY A 68 -3.09 -19.84 -12.96
CA GLY A 68 -3.46 -20.55 -14.19
C GLY A 68 -2.88 -21.96 -14.25
N VAL A 69 -1.59 -22.11 -13.94
CA VAL A 69 -0.93 -23.45 -13.91
C VAL A 69 -1.57 -24.36 -12.87
N VAL A 70 -1.78 -23.88 -11.65
CA VAL A 70 -2.43 -24.67 -10.58
C VAL A 70 -3.84 -25.07 -10.98
N THR A 71 -4.61 -24.14 -11.55
CA THR A 71 -5.98 -24.42 -12.02
C THR A 71 -5.98 -25.50 -13.11
N ILE A 72 -5.11 -25.42 -14.11
CA ILE A 72 -4.99 -26.44 -15.16
C ILE A 72 -4.62 -27.80 -14.56
N LEU A 73 -3.66 -27.84 -13.63
CA LEU A 73 -3.26 -29.09 -12.98
C LEU A 73 -4.45 -29.71 -12.22
N LEU A 74 -5.17 -28.92 -11.44
CA LEU A 74 -6.31 -29.38 -10.64
C LEU A 74 -7.52 -29.78 -11.49
N THR A 75 -7.78 -29.11 -12.62
CA THR A 75 -8.99 -29.34 -13.41
C THR A 75 -8.80 -30.31 -14.57
N ALA A 76 -7.60 -30.43 -15.13
CA ALA A 76 -7.32 -31.24 -16.29
C ALA A 76 -6.47 -32.48 -15.98
N VAL A 77 -5.51 -32.40 -15.07
CA VAL A 77 -4.56 -33.50 -14.80
C VAL A 77 -5.07 -34.42 -13.70
N VAL A 78 -5.48 -33.81 -12.55
CA VAL A 78 -5.94 -34.57 -11.38
C VAL A 78 -7.13 -35.49 -11.70
N PRO A 79 -8.22 -35.08 -12.38
CA PRO A 79 -9.34 -35.96 -12.70
C PRO A 79 -8.93 -37.17 -13.54
N LYS A 80 -8.07 -36.99 -14.53
CA LYS A 80 -7.62 -38.11 -15.38
C LYS A 80 -6.85 -39.18 -14.61
N ILE A 81 -6.12 -38.77 -13.60
CA ILE A 81 -5.39 -39.69 -12.72
C ILE A 81 -6.35 -40.41 -11.80
N ILE A 82 -7.36 -39.72 -11.26
CA ILE A 82 -8.38 -40.30 -10.40
C ILE A 82 -9.17 -41.41 -11.14
N GLU A 83 -9.62 -41.14 -12.36
CA GLU A 83 -10.32 -42.14 -13.21
C GLU A 83 -9.53 -43.44 -13.35
N GLN A 84 -8.20 -43.36 -13.47
CA GLN A 84 -7.33 -44.55 -13.54
C GLN A 84 -7.28 -45.34 -12.22
N PHE A 85 -7.40 -44.67 -11.07
CA PHE A 85 -7.38 -45.32 -9.75
C PHE A 85 -8.73 -45.87 -9.30
N ASP A 86 -9.84 -45.21 -9.65
CA ASP A 86 -11.21 -45.69 -9.32
C ASP A 86 -11.47 -47.10 -9.90
N HIS A 87 -10.87 -47.41 -11.07
CA HIS A 87 -10.96 -48.75 -11.67
C HIS A 87 -10.20 -49.84 -10.89
N LEU A 88 -9.32 -49.47 -9.95
CA LEU A 88 -8.49 -50.41 -9.20
C LEU A 88 -9.04 -50.74 -7.79
N GLY A 89 -10.09 -50.07 -7.34
CA GLY A 89 -10.83 -50.38 -6.11
C GLY A 89 -10.08 -50.17 -4.80
N HIS A 90 -8.99 -49.39 -4.77
CA HIS A 90 -8.18 -49.18 -3.58
C HIS A 90 -8.46 -47.84 -2.87
N ALA A 91 -8.30 -47.82 -1.56
CA ALA A 91 -8.48 -46.62 -0.76
C ALA A 91 -7.35 -45.60 -1.08
N LEU A 92 -7.72 -44.39 -1.50
CA LEU A 92 -6.81 -43.33 -1.88
C LEU A 92 -6.12 -42.73 -0.62
N PRO A 93 -4.81 -42.38 -0.68
CA PRO A 93 -4.10 -41.69 0.38
C PRO A 93 -4.77 -40.37 0.77
N ALA A 94 -4.46 -39.88 2.00
CA ALA A 94 -5.06 -38.65 2.52
C ALA A 94 -4.69 -37.40 1.71
N SER A 95 -3.46 -37.32 1.20
CA SER A 95 -2.95 -36.27 0.32
C SER A 95 -3.75 -36.20 -0.99
N THR A 96 -4.02 -37.35 -1.62
CA THR A 96 -4.80 -37.45 -2.85
C THR A 96 -6.25 -37.08 -2.62
N ARG A 97 -6.88 -37.55 -1.52
CA ARG A 97 -8.25 -37.16 -1.16
C ARG A 97 -8.39 -35.66 -0.96
N MET A 98 -7.41 -35.02 -0.32
CA MET A 98 -7.39 -33.57 -0.14
C MET A 98 -7.29 -32.84 -1.48
N LEU A 99 -6.44 -33.33 -2.40
CA LEU A 99 -6.29 -32.79 -3.72
C LEU A 99 -7.58 -32.89 -4.55
N ILE A 100 -8.28 -34.05 -4.47
CA ILE A 100 -9.58 -34.28 -5.10
C ILE A 100 -10.61 -33.28 -4.57
N ALA A 101 -10.73 -33.15 -3.25
CA ALA A 101 -11.67 -32.21 -2.64
C ALA A 101 -11.41 -30.76 -3.07
N MET A 102 -10.13 -30.36 -3.21
CA MET A 102 -9.76 -29.04 -3.75
C MET A 102 -10.15 -28.91 -5.23
N SER A 103 -9.91 -29.93 -6.05
CA SER A 103 -10.28 -29.96 -7.46
C SER A 103 -11.79 -29.85 -7.66
N ASP A 104 -12.57 -30.68 -6.96
CA ASP A 104 -14.02 -30.68 -7.03
C ASP A 104 -14.62 -29.35 -6.55
N THR A 105 -14.08 -28.80 -5.47
CA THR A 105 -14.49 -27.49 -4.97
C THR A 105 -14.22 -26.39 -6.00
N LEU A 106 -13.10 -26.48 -6.71
CA LEU A 106 -12.76 -25.50 -7.73
C LEU A 106 -13.66 -25.63 -8.98
N GLN A 107 -13.94 -26.87 -9.41
CA GLN A 107 -14.78 -27.15 -10.59
C GLN A 107 -16.26 -26.84 -10.35
N THR A 108 -16.81 -27.27 -9.21
CA THR A 108 -18.24 -27.10 -8.90
C THR A 108 -18.57 -25.73 -8.32
N SER A 109 -17.67 -25.19 -7.51
CA SER A 109 -17.91 -23.96 -6.74
C SER A 109 -16.99 -22.81 -7.10
N GLY A 110 -16.12 -22.94 -8.11
CA GLY A 110 -15.14 -21.90 -8.49
C GLY A 110 -15.79 -20.54 -8.81
N VAL A 111 -16.96 -20.53 -9.48
CA VAL A 111 -17.71 -19.31 -9.76
C VAL A 111 -18.24 -18.68 -8.46
N TYR A 112 -18.68 -19.48 -7.50
CA TYR A 112 -19.15 -18.99 -6.19
C TYR A 112 -18.01 -18.43 -5.35
N TRP A 113 -16.79 -19.01 -5.44
CA TRP A 113 -15.59 -18.47 -4.80
C TRP A 113 -15.20 -17.12 -5.38
N LEU A 114 -15.24 -16.97 -6.71
CA LEU A 114 -15.03 -15.69 -7.39
C LEU A 114 -16.09 -14.66 -7.01
N ALA A 115 -17.37 -15.05 -7.03
CA ALA A 115 -18.46 -14.19 -6.62
C ALA A 115 -18.35 -13.78 -5.14
N GLY A 116 -17.98 -14.72 -4.26
CA GLY A 116 -17.71 -14.48 -2.85
C GLY A 116 -16.55 -13.50 -2.63
N LEU A 117 -15.45 -13.66 -3.36
CA LEU A 117 -14.30 -12.75 -3.31
C LEU A 117 -14.69 -11.34 -3.77
N LEU A 118 -15.39 -11.22 -4.90
CA LEU A 118 -15.91 -9.95 -5.39
C LEU A 118 -16.90 -9.32 -4.40
N GLY A 119 -17.80 -10.13 -3.83
CA GLY A 119 -18.73 -9.69 -2.80
C GLY A 119 -18.02 -9.17 -1.56
N LEU A 120 -16.96 -9.87 -1.11
CA LEU A 120 -16.15 -9.46 0.04
C LEU A 120 -15.37 -8.16 -0.24
N LEU A 121 -14.87 -7.97 -1.47
CA LEU A 121 -14.22 -6.72 -1.89
C LEU A 121 -15.22 -5.56 -1.91
N VAL A 122 -16.40 -5.77 -2.47
CA VAL A 122 -17.47 -4.74 -2.50
C VAL A 122 -17.96 -4.42 -1.09
N LEU A 123 -18.15 -5.43 -0.25
CA LEU A 123 -18.54 -5.26 1.16
C LEU A 123 -17.44 -4.50 1.92
N GLY A 124 -16.16 -4.87 1.74
CA GLY A 124 -15.02 -4.16 2.30
C GLY A 124 -15.01 -2.68 1.90
N GLN A 125 -15.21 -2.39 0.61
CA GLN A 125 -15.31 -1.00 0.13
C GLN A 125 -16.51 -0.24 0.74
N ARG A 126 -17.66 -0.92 0.90
CA ARG A 126 -18.83 -0.32 1.55
C ARG A 126 -18.62 -0.05 3.03
N LEU A 127 -18.02 -1.00 3.76
CA LEU A 127 -17.69 -0.86 5.17
C LEU A 127 -16.67 0.27 5.41
N LEU A 128 -15.68 0.41 4.52
CA LEU A 128 -14.69 1.49 4.58
C LEU A 128 -15.26 2.88 4.21
N LYS A 129 -16.49 2.97 3.68
CA LYS A 129 -17.18 4.27 3.53
C LYS A 129 -17.67 4.81 4.87
N ASN A 130 -17.88 3.95 5.87
CA ASN A 130 -18.20 4.40 7.23
C ASN A 130 -16.95 4.99 7.89
N PRO A 131 -16.97 6.29 8.30
CA PRO A 131 -15.77 6.97 8.82
C PRO A 131 -15.20 6.31 10.07
N ALA A 132 -16.05 5.76 10.96
CA ALA A 132 -15.60 5.08 12.17
C ALA A 132 -14.88 3.76 11.86
N MET A 133 -15.38 2.98 10.89
CA MET A 133 -14.77 1.74 10.46
C MET A 133 -13.45 1.98 9.71
N ARG A 134 -13.43 2.98 8.83
CA ARG A 134 -12.23 3.42 8.13
C ARG A 134 -11.14 3.84 9.09
N LEU A 135 -11.47 4.59 10.12
CA LEU A 135 -10.50 5.01 11.13
C LEU A 135 -9.88 3.82 11.89
N ARG A 136 -10.72 2.84 12.28
CA ARG A 136 -10.24 1.61 12.95
C ARG A 136 -9.34 0.79 12.02
N TRP A 137 -9.72 0.63 10.77
CA TRP A 137 -8.93 -0.05 9.74
C TRP A 137 -7.59 0.63 9.53
N ASP A 138 -7.60 1.94 9.32
CA ASP A 138 -6.41 2.76 9.10
C ASP A 138 -5.43 2.69 10.30
N LYS A 139 -5.96 2.69 11.52
CA LYS A 139 -5.17 2.49 12.74
C LYS A 139 -4.57 1.09 12.82
N THR A 140 -5.34 0.06 12.46
CA THR A 140 -4.87 -1.33 12.48
C THR A 140 -3.82 -1.57 11.42
N LEU A 141 -4.00 -1.01 10.22
CA LEU A 141 -3.04 -1.08 9.11
C LEU A 141 -1.64 -0.59 9.52
N LEU A 142 -1.57 0.50 10.30
CA LEU A 142 -0.30 1.03 10.80
C LEU A 142 0.42 0.13 11.82
N ARG A 143 -0.29 -0.84 12.44
CA ARG A 143 0.29 -1.78 13.42
C ARG A 143 0.90 -3.02 12.78
N LEU A 144 0.54 -3.33 11.55
CA LEU A 144 1.05 -4.50 10.85
C LEU A 144 2.55 -4.35 10.54
N PRO A 145 3.34 -5.44 10.61
CA PRO A 145 4.81 -5.34 10.55
C PRO A 145 5.34 -4.87 9.18
N VAL A 146 4.73 -5.28 8.08
CA VAL A 146 5.18 -4.91 6.72
C VAL A 146 4.36 -3.74 6.18
N THR A 147 3.04 -3.91 6.07
CA THR A 147 2.14 -2.88 5.52
C THR A 147 2.14 -1.60 6.36
N GLY A 148 2.31 -1.72 7.69
CA GLY A 148 2.37 -0.58 8.59
C GLY A 148 3.63 0.26 8.41
N ARG A 149 4.78 -0.34 8.07
CA ARG A 149 6.00 0.41 7.74
C ARG A 149 5.82 1.20 6.46
N VAL A 150 5.33 0.56 5.40
CA VAL A 150 5.06 1.20 4.11
C VAL A 150 4.00 2.30 4.25
N ALA A 151 2.91 2.04 4.96
CA ALA A 151 1.85 3.03 5.18
C ALA A 151 2.36 4.24 5.99
N ARG A 152 3.17 4.05 7.03
CA ARG A 152 3.81 5.15 7.77
C ARG A 152 4.76 5.93 6.88
N GLY A 153 5.67 5.25 6.17
CA GLY A 153 6.61 5.87 5.23
C GLY A 153 5.91 6.72 4.18
N LEU A 154 4.84 6.21 3.58
CA LEU A 154 4.04 6.97 2.60
C LEU A 154 3.43 8.25 3.19
N ASN A 155 2.81 8.15 4.38
CA ASN A 155 2.16 9.31 4.99
C ASN A 155 3.18 10.34 5.50
N THR A 156 4.30 9.90 6.08
CA THR A 156 5.37 10.80 6.53
C THR A 156 6.06 11.48 5.37
N ALA A 157 6.35 10.78 4.27
CA ALA A 157 6.92 11.36 3.06
C ALA A 157 5.98 12.40 2.43
N ARG A 158 4.69 12.08 2.30
CA ARG A 158 3.70 13.03 1.78
C ARG A 158 3.56 14.27 2.66
N PHE A 159 3.46 14.08 3.97
CA PHE A 159 3.37 15.19 4.91
C PHE A 159 4.60 16.09 4.83
N SER A 160 5.80 15.51 4.89
CA SER A 160 7.06 16.25 4.86
C SER A 160 7.22 17.03 3.55
N ARG A 161 6.94 16.40 2.42
CA ARG A 161 7.01 17.06 1.11
C ARG A 161 6.00 18.20 1.00
N THR A 162 4.76 17.96 1.39
CA THR A 162 3.71 18.98 1.34
C THR A 162 4.04 20.16 2.25
N LEU A 163 4.48 19.90 3.49
CA LEU A 163 4.85 20.95 4.43
C LEU A 163 6.07 21.73 3.94
N SER A 164 7.10 21.06 3.41
CA SER A 164 8.28 21.69 2.82
C SER A 164 7.89 22.67 1.69
N ILE A 165 7.03 22.24 0.77
CA ILE A 165 6.58 23.07 -0.34
C ILE A 165 5.78 24.28 0.15
N LEU A 166 4.88 24.10 1.12
CA LEU A 166 4.05 25.17 1.66
C LEU A 166 4.90 26.21 2.43
N THR A 167 5.84 25.77 3.27
CA THR A 167 6.75 26.67 3.98
C THR A 167 7.64 27.45 3.02
N ALA A 168 8.17 26.78 2.00
CA ALA A 168 8.96 27.41 0.93
C ALA A 168 8.14 28.39 0.06
N SER A 169 6.83 28.27 0.06
CA SER A 169 5.89 29.20 -0.59
C SER A 169 5.35 30.27 0.37
N SER A 170 6.02 30.45 1.53
CA SER A 170 5.66 31.44 2.55
C SER A 170 4.25 31.27 3.13
N VAL A 171 3.69 30.05 3.08
CA VAL A 171 2.45 29.72 3.79
C VAL A 171 2.74 29.65 5.28
N PRO A 172 1.90 30.26 6.14
CA PRO A 172 2.08 30.18 7.58
C PRO A 172 2.15 28.74 8.06
N LEU A 173 3.08 28.41 8.98
CA LEU A 173 3.36 27.04 9.41
C LEU A 173 2.11 26.28 9.86
N LEU A 174 1.21 26.92 10.60
CA LEU A 174 -0.02 26.31 11.10
C LEU A 174 -0.95 25.89 9.94
N GLU A 175 -1.15 26.79 8.97
CA GLU A 175 -1.95 26.51 7.77
C GLU A 175 -1.29 25.42 6.91
N GLY A 176 0.05 25.44 6.85
CA GLY A 176 0.87 24.42 6.20
C GLY A 176 0.66 23.04 6.80
N ILE A 177 0.67 22.91 8.14
CA ILE A 177 0.45 21.61 8.83
C ILE A 177 -0.97 21.12 8.56
N GLN A 178 -1.99 21.97 8.63
CA GLN A 178 -3.38 21.59 8.38
C GLN A 178 -3.59 21.12 6.93
N THR A 179 -3.03 21.83 5.97
CA THR A 179 -3.10 21.45 4.55
C THR A 179 -2.33 20.14 4.29
N ALA A 180 -1.14 19.99 4.87
CA ALA A 180 -0.35 18.76 4.75
C ALA A 180 -1.03 17.56 5.42
N ALA A 181 -1.78 17.77 6.51
CA ALA A 181 -2.59 16.75 7.15
C ALA A 181 -3.72 16.25 6.21
N ALA A 182 -4.39 17.15 5.52
CA ALA A 182 -5.49 16.82 4.60
C ALA A 182 -5.05 15.97 3.38
N VAL A 183 -3.77 16.01 3.00
CA VAL A 183 -3.21 15.20 1.90
C VAL A 183 -2.86 13.77 2.36
N SER A 184 -2.94 13.48 3.65
CA SER A 184 -2.65 12.14 4.19
C SER A 184 -3.63 11.10 3.65
N ALA A 185 -3.10 9.95 3.21
CA ALA A 185 -3.93 8.85 2.69
C ALA A 185 -4.69 8.12 3.82
N ASN A 186 -4.16 8.17 5.04
CA ASN A 186 -4.66 7.47 6.21
C ASN A 186 -5.38 8.45 7.15
N ARG A 187 -6.65 8.18 7.42
CA ARG A 187 -7.50 9.06 8.26
C ARG A 187 -7.03 9.17 9.71
N TYR A 188 -6.44 8.12 10.25
CA TYR A 188 -5.87 8.18 11.60
C TYR A 188 -4.66 9.11 11.64
N VAL A 189 -3.76 9.04 10.64
CA VAL A 189 -2.62 9.96 10.52
C VAL A 189 -3.09 11.41 10.36
N GLU A 190 -4.07 11.66 9.49
CA GLU A 190 -4.69 12.97 9.32
C GLU A 190 -5.17 13.56 10.65
N GLN A 191 -5.94 12.80 11.43
CA GLN A 191 -6.42 13.25 12.76
C GLN A 191 -5.27 13.54 13.72
N GLN A 192 -4.23 12.68 13.76
CA GLN A 192 -3.08 12.91 14.62
C GLN A 192 -2.32 14.19 14.22
N LEU A 193 -2.17 14.45 12.93
CA LEU A 193 -1.51 15.65 12.43
C LEU A 193 -2.32 16.93 12.75
N LEU A 194 -3.65 16.87 12.70
CA LEU A 194 -4.50 17.99 13.12
C LEU A 194 -4.35 18.27 14.62
N LEU A 195 -4.23 17.24 15.46
CA LEU A 195 -3.93 17.41 16.88
C LEU A 195 -2.54 18.05 17.09
N ALA A 196 -1.54 17.69 16.25
CA ALA A 196 -0.24 18.36 16.30
C ALA A 196 -0.34 19.84 15.88
N ALA A 197 -1.17 20.16 14.89
CA ALA A 197 -1.43 21.55 14.50
C ALA A 197 -2.02 22.37 15.66
N ASP A 198 -2.96 21.80 16.42
CA ASP A 198 -3.53 22.46 17.60
C ASP A 198 -2.49 22.73 18.69
N ARG A 199 -1.57 21.77 18.93
CA ARG A 199 -0.45 21.98 19.87
C ARG A 199 0.52 23.07 19.42
N VAL A 200 0.81 23.12 18.11
CA VAL A 200 1.65 24.22 17.56
C VAL A 200 0.94 25.56 17.72
N ARG A 201 -0.39 25.61 17.54
CA ARG A 201 -1.20 26.81 17.80
C ARG A 201 -1.11 27.27 19.27
N GLU A 202 -1.02 26.31 20.20
CA GLU A 202 -0.87 26.56 21.65
C GLU A 202 0.58 26.94 22.03
N GLY A 203 1.51 27.01 21.07
CA GLY A 203 2.88 27.44 21.28
C GLY A 203 3.90 26.32 21.47
N SER A 204 3.52 25.05 21.24
CA SER A 204 4.49 23.95 21.20
C SER A 204 5.37 24.03 19.95
N SER A 205 6.64 23.60 20.05
CA SER A 205 7.48 23.46 18.87
C SER A 205 6.92 22.39 17.91
N LEU A 206 7.14 22.54 16.61
CA LEU A 206 6.74 21.55 15.61
C LEU A 206 7.34 20.17 15.92
N ARG A 207 8.64 20.15 16.29
CA ARG A 207 9.31 18.91 16.72
C ARG A 207 8.57 18.23 17.86
N ALA A 208 8.22 18.95 18.92
CA ALA A 208 7.56 18.37 20.10
C ALA A 208 6.17 17.85 19.72
N ALA A 209 5.39 18.63 18.97
CA ALA A 209 4.06 18.23 18.51
C ALA A 209 4.06 16.97 17.65
N LEU A 210 5.05 16.81 16.74
CA LEU A 210 5.18 15.64 15.89
C LEU A 210 5.76 14.42 16.63
N ALA A 211 6.69 14.61 17.58
CA ALA A 211 7.30 13.54 18.35
C ALA A 211 6.27 12.73 19.16
N ASP A 212 5.30 13.41 19.75
CA ASP A 212 4.23 12.80 20.53
C ASP A 212 3.35 11.83 19.72
N LEU A 213 3.26 12.03 18.43
CA LEU A 213 2.48 11.16 17.54
C LEU A 213 3.11 9.77 17.33
N ARG A 214 4.41 9.62 17.55
CA ARG A 214 5.19 8.39 17.32
C ARG A 214 5.05 7.82 15.90
N LEU A 215 4.78 8.68 14.93
CA LEU A 215 4.62 8.33 13.52
C LEU A 215 5.89 8.62 12.72
N PHE A 216 6.66 9.61 13.15
CA PHE A 216 7.79 10.16 12.42
C PHE A 216 9.12 9.52 12.87
N PRO A 217 10.04 9.26 11.91
CA PRO A 217 11.37 8.78 12.23
C PRO A 217 12.16 9.80 13.06
N PRO A 218 13.05 9.34 13.96
CA PRO A 218 13.86 10.22 14.80
C PRO A 218 14.70 11.22 14.00
N MET A 219 15.23 10.79 12.84
CA MET A 219 16.06 11.66 11.99
C MET A 219 15.29 12.87 11.48
N MET A 220 14.04 12.67 11.04
CA MET A 220 13.18 13.77 10.60
C MET A 220 12.90 14.76 11.75
N LEU A 221 12.58 14.25 12.95
CA LEU A 221 12.34 15.08 14.12
C LEU A 221 13.60 15.87 14.52
N TYR A 222 14.78 15.28 14.32
CA TYR A 222 16.04 15.96 14.57
C TYR A 222 16.31 17.11 13.59
N MET A 223 16.04 16.89 12.30
CA MET A 223 16.14 17.92 11.26
C MET A 223 15.18 19.08 11.53
N ILE A 224 13.94 18.79 11.90
CA ILE A 224 12.95 19.80 12.24
C ILE A 224 13.43 20.62 13.47
N ALA A 225 13.94 19.95 14.51
CA ALA A 225 14.48 20.63 15.69
C ALA A 225 15.64 21.57 15.34
N SER A 226 16.55 21.11 14.47
CA SER A 226 17.66 21.94 13.99
C SER A 226 17.17 23.16 13.22
N GLY A 227 16.20 22.96 12.32
CA GLY A 227 15.59 24.06 11.55
C GLY A 227 14.83 25.07 12.41
N GLU A 228 14.13 24.62 13.46
CA GLU A 228 13.46 25.50 14.41
C GLU A 228 14.46 26.36 15.21
N GLN A 229 15.61 25.79 15.59
CA GLN A 229 16.65 26.47 16.35
C GLN A 229 17.49 27.44 15.52
N SER A 230 17.80 27.08 14.26
CA SER A 230 18.61 27.90 13.36
C SER A 230 17.79 28.97 12.60
N GLY A 231 16.45 28.86 12.62
CA GLY A 231 15.59 29.68 11.77
C GLY A 231 15.56 29.23 10.30
N GLU A 232 16.15 28.09 9.96
CA GLU A 232 16.23 27.53 8.61
C GLU A 232 15.26 26.35 8.43
N LEU A 233 14.04 26.48 8.97
CA LEU A 233 13.04 25.40 8.97
C LEU A 233 12.68 24.96 7.56
N GLU A 234 12.62 25.87 6.59
CA GLU A 234 12.32 25.57 5.19
C GLU A 234 13.34 24.58 4.61
N THR A 235 14.64 24.90 4.72
CA THR A 235 15.73 24.06 4.20
C THR A 235 15.76 22.69 4.88
N MET A 236 15.55 22.66 6.19
CA MET A 236 15.54 21.41 6.96
C MET A 236 14.32 20.53 6.63
N LEU A 237 13.16 21.12 6.41
CA LEU A 237 11.97 20.40 5.95
C LEU A 237 12.14 19.82 4.54
N GLU A 238 12.80 20.55 3.64
CA GLU A 238 13.09 20.04 2.31
C GLU A 238 14.03 18.82 2.37
N GLN A 239 15.11 18.92 3.14
CA GLN A 239 16.02 17.78 3.34
C GLN A 239 15.30 16.59 4.03
N ALA A 240 14.46 16.86 5.01
CA ALA A 240 13.67 15.84 5.68
C ALA A 240 12.70 15.17 4.69
N ALA A 241 12.06 15.92 3.81
CA ALA A 241 11.17 15.39 2.77
C ALA A 241 11.91 14.47 1.81
N VAL A 242 13.07 14.89 1.29
CA VAL A 242 13.91 14.07 0.39
C VAL A 242 14.34 12.78 1.08
N ASN A 243 14.75 12.84 2.35
CA ASN A 243 15.13 11.65 3.10
C ASN A 243 13.95 10.70 3.33
N GLN A 244 12.77 11.23 3.65
CA GLN A 244 11.57 10.40 3.82
C GLN A 244 11.12 9.72 2.51
N GLU A 245 11.24 10.40 1.39
CA GLU A 245 10.93 9.83 0.09
C GLU A 245 11.90 8.68 -0.26
N ARG A 246 13.20 8.88 -0.02
CA ARG A 246 14.21 7.82 -0.23
C ARG A 246 13.99 6.61 0.68
N GLU A 247 13.67 6.87 1.95
CA GLU A 247 13.37 5.80 2.92
C GLU A 247 12.11 5.03 2.49
N PHE A 248 11.07 5.72 2.05
CA PHE A 248 9.86 5.10 1.53
C PHE A 248 10.15 4.25 0.28
N ASP A 249 10.91 4.76 -0.69
CA ASP A 249 11.32 4.03 -1.90
C ASP A 249 12.09 2.75 -1.53
N THR A 250 12.99 2.83 -0.55
CA THR A 250 13.73 1.68 -0.05
C THR A 250 12.81 0.64 0.61
N GLN A 251 11.87 1.08 1.44
CA GLN A 251 10.91 0.18 2.11
C GLN A 251 10.00 -0.53 1.10
N VAL A 252 9.53 0.19 0.08
CA VAL A 252 8.74 -0.38 -1.02
C VAL A 252 9.57 -1.37 -1.83
N GLY A 253 10.80 -1.01 -2.18
CA GLY A 253 11.73 -1.90 -2.89
C GLY A 253 12.00 -3.20 -2.13
N LEU A 254 12.23 -3.13 -0.82
CA LEU A 254 12.40 -4.32 0.04
C LEU A 254 11.12 -5.17 0.11
N ALA A 255 9.97 -4.55 0.28
CA ALA A 255 8.70 -5.26 0.35
C ALA A 255 8.40 -6.01 -0.96
N LEU A 256 8.61 -5.37 -2.10
CA LEU A 256 8.42 -5.98 -3.42
C LEU A 256 9.50 -7.04 -3.72
N GLY A 257 10.77 -6.77 -3.34
CA GLY A 257 11.87 -7.71 -3.52
C GLY A 257 11.72 -9.00 -2.71
N LEU A 258 11.07 -8.96 -1.56
CA LEU A 258 10.74 -10.15 -0.75
C LEU A 258 9.50 -10.89 -1.26
N PHE A 259 8.59 -10.17 -1.90
CA PHE A 259 7.35 -10.77 -2.41
C PHE A 259 7.62 -11.80 -3.50
N GLU A 260 8.55 -11.53 -4.41
CA GLU A 260 8.90 -12.42 -5.52
C GLU A 260 9.44 -13.77 -5.05
N PRO A 261 10.50 -13.87 -4.22
CA PRO A 261 10.98 -15.14 -3.70
C PRO A 261 9.91 -15.89 -2.88
N ALA A 262 9.12 -15.17 -2.08
CA ALA A 262 8.06 -15.79 -1.30
C ALA A 262 6.99 -16.43 -2.19
N LEU A 263 6.63 -15.79 -3.30
CA LEU A 263 5.67 -16.29 -4.27
C LEU A 263 6.23 -17.52 -5.01
N VAL A 264 7.49 -17.50 -5.41
CA VAL A 264 8.16 -18.64 -6.05
C VAL A 264 8.23 -19.84 -5.10
N VAL A 265 8.62 -19.66 -3.85
CA VAL A 265 8.67 -20.72 -2.83
C VAL A 265 7.29 -21.30 -2.57
N MET A 266 6.27 -20.44 -2.45
CA MET A 266 4.89 -20.87 -2.28
C MET A 266 4.41 -21.70 -3.47
N MET A 267 4.69 -21.27 -4.70
CA MET A 267 4.33 -21.99 -5.91
C MET A 267 5.05 -23.33 -6.03
N ALA A 268 6.35 -23.37 -5.73
CA ALA A 268 7.11 -24.63 -5.71
C ALA A 268 6.53 -25.60 -4.68
N GLY A 269 6.12 -25.10 -3.50
CA GLY A 269 5.44 -25.90 -2.47
C GLY A 269 4.10 -26.49 -2.94
N VAL A 270 3.27 -25.68 -3.62
CA VAL A 270 1.99 -26.13 -4.17
C VAL A 270 2.21 -27.19 -5.26
N VAL A 271 3.12 -26.94 -6.19
CA VAL A 271 3.42 -27.92 -7.26
C VAL A 271 4.00 -29.20 -6.68
N LEU A 272 4.92 -29.11 -5.72
CA LEU A 272 5.47 -30.29 -5.04
C LEU A 272 4.38 -31.10 -4.33
N PHE A 273 3.47 -30.43 -3.63
CA PHE A 273 2.32 -31.09 -2.98
C PHE A 273 1.46 -31.84 -4.00
N ILE A 274 1.15 -31.22 -5.14
CA ILE A 274 0.37 -31.85 -6.23
C ILE A 274 1.11 -33.09 -6.75
N VAL A 275 2.40 -32.97 -7.01
CA VAL A 275 3.24 -34.08 -7.52
C VAL A 275 3.26 -35.25 -6.53
N ILE A 276 3.49 -34.99 -5.25
CA ILE A 276 3.48 -36.03 -4.20
C ILE A 276 2.13 -36.69 -4.11
N ALA A 277 1.04 -35.92 -4.07
CA ALA A 277 -0.32 -36.44 -4.00
C ALA A 277 -0.71 -37.32 -5.20
N ILE A 278 -0.06 -37.12 -6.35
CA ILE A 278 -0.22 -37.93 -7.55
C ILE A 278 0.67 -39.19 -7.49
N LEU A 279 1.91 -39.06 -7.05
CA LEU A 279 2.88 -40.15 -7.03
C LEU A 279 2.65 -41.16 -5.89
N GLU A 280 2.15 -40.72 -4.75
CA GLU A 280 1.94 -41.59 -3.59
C GLU A 280 1.05 -42.79 -3.88
N PRO A 281 -0.13 -42.67 -4.53
CA PRO A 281 -0.93 -43.80 -4.92
C PRO A 281 -0.20 -44.73 -5.95
N MET A 282 0.54 -44.14 -6.89
CA MET A 282 1.27 -44.94 -7.90
C MET A 282 2.36 -45.81 -7.29
N LEU A 283 3.08 -45.29 -6.30
CA LEU A 283 4.10 -46.03 -5.55
C LEU A 283 3.50 -47.15 -4.68
N GLN A 284 2.33 -46.92 -4.10
CA GLN A 284 1.61 -47.94 -3.33
C GLN A 284 1.16 -49.11 -4.22
N LEU A 285 0.69 -48.84 -5.45
CA LEU A 285 0.32 -49.85 -6.39
C LEU A 285 1.53 -50.68 -6.86
N ASN A 286 2.63 -50.03 -7.16
CA ASN A 286 3.84 -50.72 -7.64
C ASN A 286 4.43 -51.66 -6.58
N ASN A 287 4.34 -51.29 -5.29
CA ASN A 287 4.76 -52.13 -4.15
C ASN A 287 3.85 -53.34 -3.94
N MET A 288 2.59 -53.28 -4.35
CA MET A 288 1.64 -54.40 -4.22
C MET A 288 1.72 -55.38 -5.42
N VAL A 289 2.06 -54.93 -6.60
CA VAL A 289 2.24 -55.76 -7.78
C VAL A 289 3.59 -56.49 -7.81
N GLY A 290 4.56 -55.96 -7.03
CA GLY A 290 5.91 -56.55 -6.92
C GLY A 290 6.07 -57.63 -5.83
N MET A 291 4.97 -57.99 -5.11
CA MET A 291 4.91 -59.14 -4.23
C MET A 291 4.14 -60.28 -4.90
#